data_97050c045cc3437577dacb3cd8b02d8a
#
_entry.id   97050c045cc3437577dacb3cd8b02d8a
#
_cell.length_a   1.000
_cell.length_b   1.000
_cell.length_c   1.000
_cell.angle_alpha   90.00
_cell.angle_beta   90.00
_cell.angle_gamma   90.00
#
_symmetry.space_group_name_H-M   'P 1'
#
loop_
_entity.id
_entity.type
_entity.pdbx_description
1 polymer ?
#
loop_
_entity_poly.entity_id
_entity_poly.type
_entity_poly.pdbx_seq_one_letter_code
_entity_poly.pdbx_strand_id
1 'polypeptide(L)'
;MSASAQELMTAKLFFNAAFPTMQVLLDDDPKLHKKFEHFQGTVQFGAKDSGGLLCCHLIFDNGTVTVVQGPAPEPDLTLTFSSIEKMNALLKGGMSLPSIKGKLGMLPHVLSVLMGLKIMTKPNDKLKNDTEKALKVKCSLYMITRALSQYNKLGDPDMQEFCRRQPDRIYQFRVEREDDPAYIACYLRIKAGQSKSGHGVYTRRSPFVLFRFLSVDGALKVLGKECEFVEGVEKGYVETVGSPEYACYLNDYMAILQDMLT
;
A
#
# COMPACT_ATOMS: atom_id res chain seq x y z
N MET A 1 -20.85 2.57 18.52
CA MET A 1 -20.45 1.12 18.54
C MET A 1 -18.95 1.11 18.41
N SER A 2 -18.27 0.20 19.09
CA SER A 2 -16.83 -0.01 18.94
C SER A 2 -16.57 -0.73 17.62
N ALA A 3 -15.53 -0.34 16.91
CA ALA A 3 -15.08 -1.05 15.71
C ALA A 3 -14.59 -2.46 16.08
N SER A 4 -14.73 -3.42 15.18
CA SER A 4 -14.12 -4.75 15.33
C SER A 4 -12.60 -4.68 15.26
N ALA A 5 -11.91 -5.70 15.79
CA ALA A 5 -10.46 -5.79 15.70
C ALA A 5 -9.97 -5.75 14.24
N GLN A 6 -10.72 -6.38 13.34
CA GLN A 6 -10.42 -6.39 11.90
C GLN A 6 -10.58 -4.99 11.27
N GLU A 7 -11.63 -4.25 11.63
CA GLU A 7 -11.83 -2.88 11.13
C GLU A 7 -10.75 -1.93 11.62
N LEU A 8 -10.35 -2.06 12.90
CA LEU A 8 -9.23 -1.31 13.47
C LEU A 8 -7.91 -1.62 12.76
N MET A 9 -7.64 -2.91 12.50
CA MET A 9 -6.46 -3.35 11.74
C MET A 9 -6.46 -2.76 10.33
N THR A 10 -7.59 -2.87 9.62
CA THR A 10 -7.78 -2.32 8.27
C THR A 10 -7.50 -0.81 8.24
N ALA A 11 -8.09 -0.03 9.17
CA ALA A 11 -7.86 1.41 9.25
C ALA A 11 -6.38 1.76 9.49
N LYS A 12 -5.72 1.04 10.40
CA LYS A 12 -4.28 1.22 10.66
C LYS A 12 -3.43 0.86 9.45
N LEU A 13 -3.80 -0.17 8.68
CA LEU A 13 -3.11 -0.54 7.44
C LEU A 13 -3.30 0.52 6.35
N PHE A 14 -4.48 1.13 6.22
CA PHE A 14 -4.65 2.27 5.33
C PHE A 14 -3.69 3.40 5.67
N PHE A 15 -3.60 3.79 6.95
CA PHE A 15 -2.72 4.87 7.38
C PHE A 15 -1.24 4.55 7.23
N ASN A 16 -0.84 3.29 7.50
CA ASN A 16 0.56 2.91 7.56
C ASN A 16 1.12 2.31 6.25
N ALA A 17 0.25 1.85 5.34
CA ALA A 17 0.68 1.23 4.09
C ALA A 17 0.10 1.89 2.84
N ALA A 18 -1.22 2.10 2.76
CA ALA A 18 -1.82 2.68 1.57
C ALA A 18 -1.53 4.19 1.43
N PHE A 19 -1.66 4.98 2.48
CA PHE A 19 -1.40 6.42 2.41
C PHE A 19 0.05 6.77 2.04
N PRO A 20 1.10 6.11 2.58
CA PRO A 20 2.45 6.35 2.11
C PRO A 20 2.68 6.05 0.62
N THR A 21 1.83 5.24 -0.01
CA THR A 21 1.89 4.99 -1.46
C THR A 21 1.48 6.23 -2.28
N MET A 22 0.83 7.22 -1.66
CA MET A 22 0.57 8.52 -2.30
C MET A 22 1.85 9.16 -2.85
N GLN A 23 3.01 8.98 -2.22
CA GLN A 23 4.28 9.49 -2.73
C GLN A 23 4.58 8.95 -4.13
N VAL A 24 4.31 7.67 -4.39
CA VAL A 24 4.50 7.09 -5.73
C VAL A 24 3.62 7.80 -6.78
N LEU A 25 2.39 8.17 -6.40
CA LEU A 25 1.50 8.91 -7.28
C LEU A 25 2.01 10.34 -7.55
N LEU A 26 2.56 11.00 -6.52
CA LEU A 26 3.12 12.34 -6.68
C LEU A 26 4.40 12.33 -7.52
N ASP A 27 5.17 11.24 -7.49
CA ASP A 27 6.40 11.09 -8.27
C ASP A 27 6.11 10.71 -9.72
N ASP A 28 5.20 9.75 -9.96
CA ASP A 28 5.07 9.05 -11.24
C ASP A 28 3.83 9.45 -12.06
N ASP A 29 2.79 10.08 -11.47
CA ASP A 29 1.65 10.61 -12.21
C ASP A 29 1.89 12.08 -12.58
N PRO A 30 2.09 12.43 -13.87
CA PRO A 30 2.43 13.81 -14.27
C PRO A 30 1.39 14.85 -13.86
N LYS A 31 0.11 14.47 -13.77
CA LYS A 31 -0.97 15.39 -13.38
C LYS A 31 -0.94 15.67 -11.88
N LEU A 32 -0.73 14.63 -11.07
CA LEU A 32 -0.60 14.77 -9.63
C LEU A 32 0.71 15.47 -9.29
N HIS A 33 1.81 15.10 -9.92
CA HIS A 33 3.11 15.76 -9.76
C HIS A 33 2.97 17.28 -9.92
N LYS A 34 2.49 17.75 -11.08
CA LYS A 34 2.28 19.17 -11.36
C LYS A 34 1.32 19.84 -10.38
N LYS A 35 0.26 19.13 -9.94
CA LYS A 35 -0.73 19.66 -9.02
C LYS A 35 -0.17 19.91 -7.62
N PHE A 36 0.78 19.06 -7.19
CA PHE A 36 1.36 19.12 -5.84
C PHE A 36 2.74 19.78 -5.78
N GLU A 37 3.32 20.15 -6.90
CA GLU A 37 4.67 20.75 -7.01
C GLU A 37 4.87 21.96 -6.06
N HIS A 38 3.85 22.77 -5.85
CA HIS A 38 3.87 23.93 -4.95
C HIS A 38 2.82 23.86 -3.84
N PHE A 39 2.26 22.66 -3.62
CA PHE A 39 1.23 22.48 -2.60
C PHE A 39 1.85 22.18 -1.25
N GLN A 40 1.45 22.98 -0.24
CA GLN A 40 1.89 22.80 1.14
C GLN A 40 0.69 22.80 2.08
N GLY A 41 0.79 22.02 3.16
CA GLY A 41 -0.17 22.04 4.25
C GLY A 41 -0.33 20.69 4.94
N THR A 42 -1.01 20.74 6.06
CA THR A 42 -1.25 19.57 6.92
C THR A 42 -2.73 19.18 6.90
N VAL A 43 -2.99 17.94 6.52
CA VAL A 43 -4.34 17.37 6.43
C VAL A 43 -4.50 16.25 7.44
N GLN A 44 -5.39 16.40 8.39
CA GLN A 44 -5.73 15.33 9.34
C GLN A 44 -6.88 14.49 8.79
N PHE A 45 -6.71 13.17 8.86
CA PHE A 45 -7.68 12.18 8.41
C PHE A 45 -7.93 11.17 9.53
N GLY A 46 -9.19 10.96 9.90
CA GLY A 46 -9.47 10.04 10.99
C GLY A 46 -10.95 9.73 11.18
N ALA A 47 -11.22 8.82 12.11
CA ALA A 47 -12.56 8.34 12.45
C ALA A 47 -12.75 8.24 13.95
N LYS A 48 -13.98 8.51 14.40
CA LYS A 48 -14.37 8.32 15.80
C LYS A 48 -14.56 6.84 16.11
N ASP A 49 -14.14 6.45 17.29
CA ASP A 49 -14.41 5.14 17.89
C ASP A 49 -14.74 5.30 19.38
N SER A 50 -15.17 4.25 20.04
CA SER A 50 -15.45 4.25 21.49
C SER A 50 -14.24 4.64 22.34
N GLY A 51 -13.03 4.32 21.87
CA GLY A 51 -11.74 4.68 22.50
C GLY A 51 -11.21 6.08 22.16
N GLY A 52 -11.95 6.88 21.37
CA GLY A 52 -11.53 8.22 20.97
C GLY A 52 -11.41 8.41 19.44
N LEU A 53 -10.44 9.18 19.01
CA LEU A 53 -10.17 9.47 17.60
C LEU A 53 -8.99 8.63 17.11
N LEU A 54 -9.25 7.69 16.18
CA LEU A 54 -8.19 7.05 15.41
C LEU A 54 -7.87 7.96 14.21
N CYS A 55 -6.64 8.48 14.12
CA CYS A 55 -6.27 9.39 13.05
C CYS A 55 -4.79 9.29 12.68
N CYS A 56 -4.49 9.83 11.52
CA CYS A 56 -3.17 10.22 11.07
C CYS A 56 -3.24 11.62 10.45
N HIS A 57 -2.10 12.24 10.20
CA HIS A 57 -2.05 13.45 9.39
C HIS A 57 -1.03 13.33 8.28
N LEU A 58 -1.36 13.98 7.18
CA LEU A 58 -0.57 14.04 5.95
C LEU A 58 0.04 15.42 5.86
N ILE A 59 1.37 15.48 5.83
CA ILE A 59 2.12 16.73 5.64
C ILE A 59 2.54 16.75 4.18
N PHE A 60 1.96 17.67 3.42
CA PHE A 60 2.34 17.94 2.03
C PHE A 60 3.34 19.08 2.00
N ASP A 61 4.43 18.88 1.29
CA ASP A 61 5.48 19.87 1.10
C ASP A 61 6.10 19.75 -0.30
N ASN A 62 5.67 20.61 -1.22
CA ASN A 62 6.24 20.77 -2.56
C ASN A 62 6.49 19.44 -3.29
N GLY A 63 5.43 18.67 -3.51
CA GLY A 63 5.50 17.38 -4.21
C GLY A 63 5.84 16.17 -3.31
N THR A 64 6.08 16.41 -2.03
CA THR A 64 6.29 15.31 -1.06
C THR A 64 5.09 15.15 -0.14
N VAL A 65 4.86 13.92 0.33
CA VAL A 65 3.86 13.62 1.34
C VAL A 65 4.44 12.73 2.45
N THR A 66 4.34 13.21 3.67
CA THR A 66 4.72 12.44 4.87
C THR A 66 3.48 12.07 5.67
N VAL A 67 3.35 10.80 6.04
CA VAL A 67 2.25 10.29 6.86
C VAL A 67 2.72 10.11 8.29
N VAL A 68 2.10 10.85 9.20
CA VAL A 68 2.40 10.79 10.63
C VAL A 68 1.19 10.27 11.39
N GLN A 69 1.40 9.30 12.28
CA GLN A 69 0.32 8.70 13.08
C GLN A 69 -0.09 9.64 14.22
N GLY A 70 -1.40 9.68 14.49
CA GLY A 70 -1.98 10.52 15.53
C GLY A 70 -2.41 11.91 15.04
N PRO A 71 -2.91 12.74 15.95
CA PRO A 71 -3.43 14.07 15.62
C PRO A 71 -2.30 15.06 15.28
N ALA A 72 -2.59 15.97 14.35
CA ALA A 72 -1.75 17.14 14.14
C ALA A 72 -2.06 18.21 15.19
N PRO A 73 -1.08 19.00 15.65
CA PRO A 73 -1.34 20.10 16.57
C PRO A 73 -2.28 21.15 15.95
N GLU A 74 -2.03 21.57 14.73
CA GLU A 74 -2.80 22.57 13.99
C GLU A 74 -2.97 22.16 12.53
N PRO A 75 -3.94 21.26 12.22
CA PRO A 75 -4.16 20.85 10.83
C PRO A 75 -4.87 21.95 10.04
N ASP A 76 -4.39 22.19 8.81
CA ASP A 76 -5.03 23.13 7.88
C ASP A 76 -6.41 22.63 7.43
N LEU A 77 -6.55 21.32 7.27
CA LEU A 77 -7.79 20.66 6.89
C LEU A 77 -7.97 19.39 7.71
N THR A 78 -9.18 19.15 8.22
CA THR A 78 -9.53 17.94 8.96
C THR A 78 -10.71 17.24 8.30
N LEU A 79 -10.55 15.94 8.03
CA LEU A 79 -11.62 15.04 7.56
C LEU A 79 -11.88 14.00 8.66
N THR A 80 -13.07 14.06 9.26
CA THR A 80 -13.42 13.18 10.38
C THR A 80 -14.66 12.37 10.04
N PHE A 81 -14.53 11.05 10.04
CA PHE A 81 -15.66 10.12 9.88
C PHE A 81 -16.32 9.83 11.21
N SER A 82 -17.62 9.56 11.17
CA SER A 82 -18.40 9.24 12.37
C SER A 82 -18.10 7.85 12.94
N SER A 83 -17.49 6.95 12.15
CA SER A 83 -17.00 5.64 12.58
C SER A 83 -15.85 5.15 11.70
N ILE A 84 -15.05 4.21 12.24
CA ILE A 84 -13.95 3.54 11.50
C ILE A 84 -14.51 2.76 10.31
N GLU A 85 -15.63 2.07 10.46
CA GLU A 85 -16.32 1.36 9.41
C GLU A 85 -16.63 2.26 8.20
N LYS A 86 -17.18 3.45 8.44
CA LYS A 86 -17.48 4.43 7.38
C LYS A 86 -16.22 4.95 6.69
N MET A 87 -15.15 5.14 7.44
CA MET A 87 -13.87 5.52 6.89
C MET A 87 -13.30 4.41 5.99
N ASN A 88 -13.27 3.18 6.49
CA ASN A 88 -12.82 2.02 5.73
C ASN A 88 -13.65 1.82 4.46
N ALA A 89 -14.97 1.97 4.55
CA ALA A 89 -15.87 1.88 3.39
C ALA A 89 -15.50 2.89 2.29
N LEU A 90 -15.21 4.16 2.64
CA LEU A 90 -14.75 5.14 1.65
C LEU A 90 -13.42 4.74 1.03
N LEU A 91 -12.46 4.31 1.85
CA LEU A 91 -11.12 3.97 1.40
C LEU A 91 -11.10 2.72 0.50
N LYS A 92 -12.06 1.81 0.69
CA LYS A 92 -12.32 0.66 -0.19
C LYS A 92 -13.14 1.00 -1.44
N GLY A 93 -13.43 2.29 -1.68
CA GLY A 93 -14.15 2.74 -2.88
C GLY A 93 -15.65 2.88 -2.71
N GLY A 94 -16.20 2.61 -1.54
CA GLY A 94 -17.61 2.86 -1.20
C GLY A 94 -17.95 4.34 -1.02
N MET A 95 -19.18 4.61 -0.65
CA MET A 95 -19.68 5.99 -0.42
C MET A 95 -19.79 6.27 1.07
N SER A 96 -19.06 7.25 1.53
CA SER A 96 -19.16 7.81 2.88
C SER A 96 -18.64 9.24 2.90
N LEU A 97 -19.24 10.10 3.70
CA LEU A 97 -18.85 11.51 3.78
C LEU A 97 -18.28 11.82 5.16
N PRO A 98 -17.06 12.39 5.23
CA PRO A 98 -16.50 12.93 6.46
C PRO A 98 -17.13 14.28 6.82
N SER A 99 -17.09 14.62 8.09
CA SER A 99 -17.16 16.02 8.52
C SER A 99 -15.86 16.73 8.13
N ILE A 100 -15.96 17.91 7.52
CA ILE A 100 -14.83 18.65 7.00
C ILE A 100 -14.72 19.96 7.79
N LYS A 101 -13.50 20.27 8.28
CA LYS A 101 -13.18 21.52 8.99
C LYS A 101 -11.85 22.07 8.50
N GLY A 102 -11.72 23.41 8.45
CA GLY A 102 -10.47 24.09 8.09
C GLY A 102 -10.48 24.67 6.69
N LYS A 103 -9.33 24.72 6.02
CA LYS A 103 -9.11 25.38 4.72
C LYS A 103 -9.72 24.56 3.57
N LEU A 104 -10.98 24.79 3.23
CA LEU A 104 -11.70 24.05 2.18
C LEU A 104 -11.01 24.13 0.80
N GLY A 105 -10.23 25.17 0.51
CA GLY A 105 -9.45 25.28 -0.73
C GLY A 105 -8.42 24.14 -0.95
N MET A 106 -8.04 23.43 0.10
CA MET A 106 -7.16 22.25 0.00
C MET A 106 -7.90 20.98 -0.44
N LEU A 107 -9.22 20.94 -0.30
CA LEU A 107 -10.02 19.76 -0.57
C LEU A 107 -9.85 19.17 -1.98
N PRO A 108 -9.79 19.99 -3.07
CA PRO A 108 -9.54 19.47 -4.42
C PRO A 108 -8.21 18.75 -4.59
N HIS A 109 -7.17 19.16 -3.83
CA HIS A 109 -5.87 18.47 -3.83
C HIS A 109 -5.98 17.13 -3.11
N VAL A 110 -6.52 17.13 -1.90
CA VAL A 110 -6.70 15.91 -1.08
C VAL A 110 -7.54 14.88 -1.82
N LEU A 111 -8.69 15.29 -2.40
CA LEU A 111 -9.54 14.40 -3.17
C LEU A 111 -8.81 13.84 -4.40
N SER A 112 -7.98 14.64 -5.09
CA SER A 112 -7.27 14.15 -6.27
C SER A 112 -6.27 13.06 -5.94
N VAL A 113 -5.52 13.14 -4.84
CA VAL A 113 -4.57 12.09 -4.45
C VAL A 113 -5.28 10.87 -3.89
N LEU A 114 -6.37 11.04 -3.13
CA LEU A 114 -7.22 9.92 -2.69
C LEU A 114 -7.84 9.18 -3.88
N MET A 115 -8.30 9.92 -4.90
CA MET A 115 -8.79 9.32 -6.15
C MET A 115 -7.67 8.64 -6.94
N GLY A 116 -6.44 9.17 -6.87
CA GLY A 116 -5.25 8.54 -7.44
C GLY A 116 -4.99 7.15 -6.85
N LEU A 117 -5.18 6.96 -5.55
CA LEU A 117 -5.04 5.64 -4.91
C LEU A 117 -5.99 4.59 -5.49
N LYS A 118 -7.14 4.99 -6.06
CA LYS A 118 -8.07 4.05 -6.72
C LYS A 118 -7.48 3.36 -7.94
N ILE A 119 -6.30 3.77 -8.43
CA ILE A 119 -5.62 3.03 -9.49
C ILE A 119 -5.36 1.57 -9.09
N MET A 120 -5.13 1.30 -7.80
CA MET A 120 -4.87 -0.05 -7.30
C MET A 120 -6.09 -0.98 -7.40
N THR A 121 -7.29 -0.42 -7.29
CA THR A 121 -8.57 -1.16 -7.40
C THR A 121 -9.20 -1.06 -8.78
N LYS A 122 -8.64 -0.24 -9.70
CA LYS A 122 -9.16 -0.06 -11.04
C LYS A 122 -9.04 -1.37 -11.84
N PRO A 123 -10.11 -1.87 -12.50
CA PRO A 123 -10.03 -3.06 -13.34
C PRO A 123 -8.94 -2.93 -14.43
N ASN A 124 -8.25 -4.04 -14.72
CA ASN A 124 -7.10 -4.00 -15.65
C ASN A 124 -7.50 -3.62 -17.06
N ASP A 125 -8.68 -4.05 -17.54
CA ASP A 125 -9.27 -3.70 -18.82
C ASP A 125 -9.58 -2.20 -18.98
N LYS A 126 -9.64 -1.46 -17.88
CA LYS A 126 -9.88 -0.01 -17.88
C LYS A 126 -8.60 0.83 -17.77
N LEU A 127 -7.43 0.20 -17.72
CA LEU A 127 -6.15 0.90 -17.77
C LEU A 127 -5.87 1.37 -19.21
N LYS A 128 -5.49 2.64 -19.36
CA LYS A 128 -5.46 3.30 -20.68
C LYS A 128 -4.17 3.05 -21.46
N ASN A 129 -3.06 2.86 -20.77
CA ASN A 129 -1.74 2.74 -21.37
C ASN A 129 -0.74 2.06 -20.42
N ASP A 130 0.45 1.78 -20.92
CA ASP A 130 1.49 1.07 -20.19
C ASP A 130 2.00 1.86 -18.96
N THR A 131 1.95 3.18 -19.00
CA THR A 131 2.28 4.02 -17.83
C THR A 131 1.29 3.81 -16.69
N GLU A 132 -0.04 3.81 -16.97
CA GLU A 132 -1.05 3.50 -15.94
C GLU A 132 -0.91 2.07 -15.42
N LYS A 133 -0.59 1.10 -16.29
CA LYS A 133 -0.34 -0.29 -15.91
C LYS A 133 0.84 -0.40 -14.95
N ALA A 134 1.97 0.19 -15.32
CA ALA A 134 3.17 0.20 -14.50
C ALA A 134 2.94 0.92 -13.17
N LEU A 135 2.26 2.06 -13.17
CA LEU A 135 1.90 2.80 -11.96
C LEU A 135 1.02 1.96 -11.03
N LYS A 136 0.00 1.26 -11.55
CA LYS A 136 -0.83 0.34 -10.77
C LYS A 136 0.01 -0.75 -10.12
N VAL A 137 0.87 -1.42 -10.89
CA VAL A 137 1.74 -2.50 -10.38
C VAL A 137 2.69 -1.97 -9.31
N LYS A 138 3.33 -0.83 -9.55
CA LYS A 138 4.26 -0.20 -8.59
C LYS A 138 3.55 0.17 -7.29
N CYS A 139 2.41 0.84 -7.36
CA CYS A 139 1.59 1.19 -6.20
C CYS A 139 1.17 -0.07 -5.42
N SER A 140 0.68 -1.10 -6.13
CA SER A 140 0.21 -2.34 -5.50
C SER A 140 1.35 -3.07 -4.79
N LEU A 141 2.50 -3.26 -5.42
CA LEU A 141 3.65 -3.92 -4.80
C LEU A 141 4.23 -3.15 -3.62
N TYR A 142 4.33 -1.81 -3.72
CA TYR A 142 4.85 -0.99 -2.63
C TYR A 142 3.88 -0.94 -1.45
N MET A 143 2.57 -0.87 -1.72
CA MET A 143 1.55 -0.96 -0.68
C MET A 143 1.58 -2.32 0.01
N ILE A 144 1.56 -3.43 -0.75
CA ILE A 144 1.46 -4.76 -0.16
C ILE A 144 2.71 -5.14 0.64
N THR A 145 3.91 -4.85 0.15
CA THR A 145 5.14 -5.11 0.91
C THR A 145 5.22 -4.29 2.19
N ARG A 146 4.73 -3.05 2.15
CA ARG A 146 4.62 -2.21 3.34
C ARG A 146 3.55 -2.73 4.29
N ALA A 147 2.39 -3.16 3.77
CA ALA A 147 1.31 -3.76 4.55
C ALA A 147 1.77 -5.04 5.27
N LEU A 148 2.51 -5.93 4.62
CA LEU A 148 3.11 -7.11 5.25
C LEU A 148 3.99 -6.72 6.46
N SER A 149 4.85 -5.71 6.29
CA SER A 149 5.66 -5.21 7.40
C SER A 149 4.83 -4.58 8.52
N GLN A 150 3.78 -3.84 8.19
CA GLN A 150 2.91 -3.21 9.18
C GLN A 150 1.99 -4.23 9.87
N TYR A 151 1.53 -5.25 9.19
CA TYR A 151 0.71 -6.31 9.74
C TYR A 151 1.39 -7.01 10.91
N ASN A 152 2.70 -7.33 10.74
CA ASN A 152 3.53 -7.80 11.84
C ASN A 152 3.64 -6.77 12.99
N LYS A 153 3.93 -5.52 12.68
CA LYS A 153 4.13 -4.46 13.69
C LYS A 153 2.86 -4.09 14.44
N LEU A 154 1.71 -4.21 13.79
CA LEU A 154 0.40 -3.93 14.36
C LEU A 154 -0.13 -5.07 15.22
N GLY A 155 0.57 -6.22 15.24
CA GLY A 155 0.33 -7.27 16.22
C GLY A 155 -0.56 -8.40 15.74
N ASP A 156 -0.68 -8.64 14.42
CA ASP A 156 -1.33 -9.85 13.95
C ASP A 156 -0.59 -11.10 14.45
N PRO A 157 -1.28 -12.02 15.15
CA PRO A 157 -0.60 -13.13 15.82
C PRO A 157 0.10 -14.09 14.86
N ASP A 158 -0.53 -14.40 13.72
CA ASP A 158 0.00 -15.36 12.77
C ASP A 158 1.19 -14.78 12.02
N MET A 159 1.10 -13.51 11.63
CA MET A 159 2.22 -12.80 10.99
C MET A 159 3.39 -12.59 11.96
N GLN A 160 3.13 -12.33 13.24
CA GLN A 160 4.18 -12.24 14.27
C GLN A 160 4.89 -13.58 14.44
N GLU A 161 4.13 -14.69 14.51
CA GLU A 161 4.71 -16.03 14.62
C GLU A 161 5.52 -16.40 13.37
N PHE A 162 4.99 -16.09 12.18
CA PHE A 162 5.72 -16.27 10.91
C PHE A 162 7.05 -15.49 10.92
N CYS A 163 7.05 -14.24 11.38
CA CYS A 163 8.26 -13.43 11.46
C CYS A 163 9.23 -13.93 12.53
N ARG A 164 8.73 -14.39 13.68
CA ARG A 164 9.55 -14.84 14.82
C ARG A 164 10.37 -16.10 14.50
N ARG A 165 9.82 -17.00 13.69
CA ARG A 165 10.49 -18.24 13.29
C ARG A 165 11.60 -18.03 12.27
N GLN A 166 11.77 -16.80 11.77
CA GLN A 166 12.71 -16.54 10.70
C GLN A 166 13.99 -15.84 11.21
N PRO A 167 15.16 -16.32 10.73
CA PRO A 167 16.39 -15.56 10.85
C PRO A 167 16.34 -14.32 9.93
N ASP A 168 17.48 -13.72 9.61
CA ASP A 168 17.55 -12.59 8.70
C ASP A 168 17.30 -13.02 7.24
N ARG A 169 16.09 -12.82 6.73
CA ARG A 169 15.62 -13.21 5.39
C ARG A 169 15.11 -12.03 4.60
N ILE A 170 15.36 -12.05 3.29
CA ILE A 170 14.89 -11.06 2.32
C ILE A 170 13.92 -11.73 1.37
N TYR A 171 12.74 -11.15 1.26
CA TYR A 171 11.74 -11.45 0.23
C TYR A 171 11.77 -10.30 -0.76
N GLN A 172 12.28 -10.56 -1.96
CA GLN A 172 12.44 -9.57 -3.02
C GLN A 172 11.33 -9.73 -4.05
N PHE A 173 10.75 -8.63 -4.48
CA PHE A 173 9.80 -8.56 -5.59
C PHE A 173 10.45 -7.76 -6.71
N ARG A 174 10.40 -8.26 -7.94
CA ARG A 174 10.85 -7.57 -9.14
C ARG A 174 9.84 -7.72 -10.24
N VAL A 175 9.62 -6.66 -10.98
CA VAL A 175 8.90 -6.68 -12.26
C VAL A 175 9.90 -6.28 -13.32
N GLU A 176 10.03 -7.12 -14.34
CA GLU A 176 10.99 -6.92 -15.41
C GLU A 176 10.37 -6.15 -16.57
N ARG A 177 11.23 -5.45 -17.28
CA ARG A 177 11.00 -4.88 -18.58
C ARG A 177 12.20 -5.29 -19.45
N GLU A 178 12.05 -5.28 -20.77
CA GLU A 178 13.05 -5.74 -21.73
C GLU A 178 14.44 -5.11 -21.50
N ASP A 179 14.47 -3.84 -21.14
CA ASP A 179 15.68 -3.03 -20.92
C ASP A 179 16.06 -2.88 -19.44
N ASP A 180 15.19 -3.32 -18.51
CA ASP A 180 15.42 -3.17 -17.06
C ASP A 180 14.89 -4.37 -16.26
N PRO A 181 15.77 -5.27 -15.78
CA PRO A 181 15.38 -6.47 -15.04
C PRO A 181 14.87 -6.16 -13.62
N ALA A 182 14.85 -4.91 -13.20
CA ALA A 182 14.38 -4.45 -11.90
C ALA A 182 13.54 -3.17 -12.01
N TYR A 183 12.83 -3.03 -13.13
CA TYR A 183 12.02 -1.84 -13.47
C TYR A 183 11.11 -1.39 -12.32
N ILE A 184 10.43 -2.34 -11.66
CA ILE A 184 9.76 -2.10 -10.38
C ILE A 184 10.33 -3.09 -9.39
N ALA A 185 10.89 -2.61 -8.29
CA ALA A 185 11.45 -3.49 -7.28
C ALA A 185 11.12 -3.00 -5.86
N CYS A 186 10.84 -3.96 -4.98
CA CYS A 186 10.66 -3.72 -3.56
C CYS A 186 10.97 -4.98 -2.77
N TYR A 187 11.15 -4.86 -1.47
CA TYR A 187 11.49 -5.99 -0.62
C TYR A 187 10.82 -5.92 0.75
N LEU A 188 10.64 -7.09 1.34
CA LEU A 188 10.36 -7.28 2.75
C LEU A 188 11.57 -7.96 3.39
N ARG A 189 12.15 -7.34 4.40
CA ARG A 189 13.16 -7.97 5.26
C ARG A 189 12.51 -8.40 6.55
N ILE A 190 12.72 -9.66 6.93
CA ILE A 190 12.33 -10.21 8.23
C ILE A 190 13.62 -10.60 8.94
N LYS A 191 13.76 -10.14 10.20
CA LYS A 191 14.92 -10.46 11.03
C LYS A 191 14.50 -10.63 12.48
N ALA A 192 14.56 -11.85 13.01
CA ALA A 192 14.29 -12.16 14.41
C ALA A 192 12.99 -11.52 14.94
N GLY A 193 11.87 -11.76 14.24
CA GLY A 193 10.55 -11.21 14.57
C GLY A 193 10.29 -9.78 14.11
N GLN A 194 11.33 -9.04 13.71
CA GLN A 194 11.20 -7.69 13.15
C GLN A 194 10.99 -7.74 11.65
N SER A 195 10.17 -6.83 11.14
CA SER A 195 9.93 -6.69 9.69
C SER A 195 10.15 -5.26 9.21
N LYS A 196 10.68 -5.12 7.99
CA LYS A 196 10.89 -3.82 7.33
C LYS A 196 10.71 -3.98 5.82
N SER A 197 9.87 -3.16 5.22
CA SER A 197 9.76 -3.02 3.77
C SER A 197 10.71 -1.95 3.25
N GLY A 198 11.06 -2.04 1.97
CA GLY A 198 11.84 -1.02 1.27
C GLY A 198 11.63 -1.09 -0.23
N HIS A 199 11.99 -0.03 -0.92
CA HIS A 199 11.91 0.08 -2.37
C HIS A 199 13.27 -0.27 -3.01
N GLY A 200 13.25 -0.67 -4.28
CA GLY A 200 14.44 -1.09 -5.02
C GLY A 200 14.89 -2.51 -4.72
N VAL A 201 16.07 -2.83 -5.23
CA VAL A 201 16.72 -4.13 -5.03
C VAL A 201 17.50 -4.11 -3.72
N TYR A 202 17.34 -5.13 -2.89
CA TYR A 202 18.17 -5.27 -1.69
C TYR A 202 19.56 -5.80 -2.07
N THR A 203 20.60 -5.00 -1.82
CA THR A 203 21.95 -5.26 -2.33
C THR A 203 22.91 -5.90 -1.33
N ARG A 204 22.57 -5.91 -0.01
CA ARG A 204 23.49 -6.38 1.04
C ARG A 204 23.62 -7.89 1.14
N ARG A 205 22.68 -8.65 0.58
CA ARG A 205 22.68 -10.12 0.48
C ARG A 205 21.69 -10.59 -0.56
N SER A 206 21.84 -11.83 -1.03
CA SER A 206 20.88 -12.47 -1.93
C SER A 206 19.52 -12.65 -1.24
N PRO A 207 18.41 -12.52 -1.98
CA PRO A 207 17.08 -12.80 -1.43
C PRO A 207 16.94 -14.29 -1.05
N PHE A 208 16.21 -14.54 0.03
CA PHE A 208 15.79 -15.90 0.41
C PHE A 208 14.67 -16.41 -0.50
N VAL A 209 13.76 -15.49 -0.89
CA VAL A 209 12.75 -15.73 -1.92
C VAL A 209 12.75 -14.52 -2.84
N LEU A 210 12.78 -14.76 -4.14
CA LEU A 210 12.58 -13.76 -5.19
C LEU A 210 11.31 -14.09 -5.96
N PHE A 211 10.35 -13.17 -5.94
CA PHE A 211 9.19 -13.13 -6.84
C PHE A 211 9.57 -12.28 -8.06
N ARG A 212 9.71 -12.93 -9.20
CA ARG A 212 10.15 -12.33 -10.45
C ARG A 212 9.00 -12.32 -11.43
N PHE A 213 8.32 -11.20 -11.60
CA PHE A 213 7.30 -11.01 -12.62
C PHE A 213 7.99 -10.67 -13.95
N LEU A 214 7.74 -11.48 -14.98
CA LEU A 214 8.46 -11.38 -16.26
C LEU A 214 7.99 -10.20 -17.11
N SER A 215 6.87 -9.55 -16.74
CA SER A 215 6.37 -8.34 -17.37
C SER A 215 5.39 -7.61 -16.46
N VAL A 216 5.10 -6.34 -16.79
CA VAL A 216 4.04 -5.55 -16.14
C VAL A 216 2.67 -6.19 -16.35
N ASP A 217 2.36 -6.70 -17.54
CA ASP A 217 1.09 -7.37 -17.83
C ASP A 217 0.94 -8.68 -17.04
N GLY A 218 2.01 -9.46 -16.92
CA GLY A 218 2.02 -10.65 -16.06
C GLY A 218 1.78 -10.30 -14.58
N ALA A 219 2.46 -9.25 -14.09
CA ALA A 219 2.25 -8.76 -12.74
C ALA A 219 0.81 -8.30 -12.48
N LEU A 220 0.18 -7.62 -13.45
CA LEU A 220 -1.22 -7.18 -13.35
C LEU A 220 -2.17 -8.36 -13.20
N LYS A 221 -1.97 -9.46 -13.94
CA LYS A 221 -2.84 -10.63 -13.86
C LYS A 221 -2.78 -11.31 -12.49
N VAL A 222 -1.58 -11.48 -11.95
CA VAL A 222 -1.39 -12.11 -10.64
C VAL A 222 -1.85 -11.17 -9.51
N LEU A 223 -1.40 -9.92 -9.49
CA LEU A 223 -1.76 -8.95 -8.45
C LEU A 223 -3.23 -8.51 -8.56
N GLY A 224 -3.82 -8.55 -9.74
CA GLY A 224 -5.23 -8.25 -9.99
C GLY A 224 -6.18 -9.42 -9.70
N LYS A 225 -5.66 -10.56 -9.25
CA LYS A 225 -6.44 -11.80 -9.01
C LYS A 225 -7.19 -12.29 -10.27
N GLU A 226 -6.67 -12.02 -11.47
CA GLU A 226 -7.19 -12.60 -12.71
C GLU A 226 -6.71 -14.05 -12.89
N CYS A 227 -5.66 -14.44 -12.20
CA CYS A 227 -5.23 -15.83 -12.04
C CYS A 227 -4.66 -16.04 -10.63
N GLU A 228 -4.78 -17.27 -10.14
CA GLU A 228 -4.16 -17.67 -8.89
C GLU A 228 -2.63 -17.66 -9.01
N PHE A 229 -1.92 -17.52 -7.89
CA PHE A 229 -0.45 -17.42 -7.89
C PHE A 229 0.22 -18.64 -8.54
N VAL A 230 -0.25 -19.86 -8.24
CA VAL A 230 0.30 -21.10 -8.82
C VAL A 230 0.07 -21.14 -10.34
N GLU A 231 -1.13 -20.76 -10.79
CA GLU A 231 -1.46 -20.63 -12.21
C GLU A 231 -0.59 -19.57 -12.90
N GLY A 232 -0.28 -18.48 -12.20
CA GLY A 232 0.63 -17.44 -12.69
C GLY A 232 2.06 -17.96 -12.91
N VAL A 233 2.52 -18.88 -12.04
CA VAL A 233 3.82 -19.57 -12.22
C VAL A 233 3.77 -20.49 -13.43
N GLU A 234 2.74 -21.31 -13.56
CA GLU A 234 2.55 -22.24 -14.70
C GLU A 234 2.49 -21.51 -16.05
N LYS A 235 1.83 -20.33 -16.08
CA LYS A 235 1.72 -19.49 -17.28
C LYS A 235 2.93 -18.62 -17.55
N GLY A 236 3.95 -18.65 -16.69
CA GLY A 236 5.15 -17.82 -16.84
C GLY A 236 4.91 -16.33 -16.61
N TYR A 237 3.90 -15.95 -15.83
CA TYR A 237 3.70 -14.55 -15.42
C TYR A 237 4.59 -14.16 -14.24
N VAL A 238 4.90 -15.12 -13.39
CA VAL A 238 5.78 -14.96 -12.25
C VAL A 238 6.66 -16.20 -12.08
N GLU A 239 7.92 -16.00 -11.79
CA GLU A 239 8.84 -17.03 -11.36
C GLU A 239 9.16 -16.85 -9.87
N THR A 240 9.34 -17.98 -9.17
CA THR A 240 9.77 -17.98 -7.77
C THR A 240 11.13 -18.64 -7.68
N VAL A 241 12.13 -17.88 -7.20
CA VAL A 241 13.47 -18.39 -6.93
C VAL A 241 13.70 -18.44 -5.43
N GLY A 242 14.19 -19.57 -4.92
CA GLY A 242 14.42 -19.81 -3.49
C GLY A 242 13.44 -20.82 -2.92
N SER A 243 12.86 -20.56 -1.74
CA SER A 243 11.96 -21.50 -1.05
C SER A 243 10.51 -21.38 -1.53
N PRO A 244 9.96 -22.37 -2.25
CA PRO A 244 8.57 -22.32 -2.70
C PRO A 244 7.56 -22.29 -1.55
N GLU A 245 7.82 -23.04 -0.48
CA GLU A 245 6.96 -23.06 0.72
C GLU A 245 6.77 -21.68 1.30
N TYR A 246 7.86 -20.93 1.51
CA TYR A 246 7.79 -19.56 2.04
C TYR A 246 7.23 -18.56 1.04
N ALA A 247 7.35 -18.83 -0.25
CA ALA A 247 6.67 -18.06 -1.27
C ALA A 247 5.15 -18.19 -1.16
N CYS A 248 4.64 -19.43 -0.99
CA CYS A 248 3.21 -19.69 -0.79
C CYS A 248 2.69 -19.00 0.49
N TYR A 249 3.36 -19.19 1.63
CA TYR A 249 2.96 -18.52 2.87
C TYR A 249 2.89 -17.00 2.72
N LEU A 250 3.89 -16.40 2.05
CA LEU A 250 3.87 -14.94 1.87
C LEU A 250 2.75 -14.51 0.91
N ASN A 251 2.46 -15.29 -0.13
CA ASN A 251 1.34 -15.05 -1.04
C ASN A 251 0.00 -15.09 -0.29
N ASP A 252 -0.21 -16.02 0.63
CA ASP A 252 -1.44 -16.11 1.43
C ASP A 252 -1.64 -14.84 2.28
N TYR A 253 -0.58 -14.34 2.94
CA TYR A 253 -0.64 -13.05 3.65
C TYR A 253 -0.91 -11.88 2.70
N MET A 254 -0.33 -11.88 1.50
CA MET A 254 -0.60 -10.84 0.50
C MET A 254 -2.07 -10.84 0.08
N ALA A 255 -2.67 -12.02 -0.11
CA ALA A 255 -4.09 -12.17 -0.43
C ALA A 255 -5.00 -11.62 0.68
N ILE A 256 -4.73 -12.00 1.95
CA ILE A 256 -5.46 -11.48 3.12
C ILE A 256 -5.39 -9.94 3.18
N LEU A 257 -4.20 -9.38 3.04
CA LEU A 257 -3.99 -7.93 3.11
C LEU A 257 -4.65 -7.19 1.95
N GLN A 258 -4.66 -7.80 0.78
CA GLN A 258 -5.35 -7.24 -0.38
C GLN A 258 -6.86 -7.17 -0.13
N ASP A 259 -7.49 -8.23 0.40
CA ASP A 259 -8.92 -8.24 0.75
C ASP A 259 -9.27 -7.24 1.85
N MET A 260 -8.32 -6.96 2.75
CA MET A 260 -8.50 -5.93 3.78
C MET A 260 -8.44 -4.51 3.22
N LEU A 261 -7.68 -4.26 2.15
CA LEU A 261 -7.35 -2.92 1.63
C LEU A 261 -8.07 -2.57 0.31
N THR A 262 -8.64 -3.51 -0.36
CA THR A 262 -9.44 -3.35 -1.58
C THR A 262 -10.85 -3.87 -1.41
#